data_71c2c2a99acbce6bccfd4e9d13241346
#
_entry.id   71c2c2a99acbce6bccfd4e9d13241346
#
_cell.length_a   1.000
_cell.length_b   1.000
_cell.length_c   1.000
_cell.angle_alpha   90.00
_cell.angle_beta   90.00
_cell.angle_gamma   90.00
#
_symmetry.space_group_name_H-M   'P 1'
#
loop_
_entity.id
_entity.type
_entity.pdbx_description
1 polymer ?
#
loop_
_entity_poly.entity_id
_entity_poly.type
_entity_poly.pdbx_seq_one_letter_code
_entity_poly.pdbx_strand_id
1 'polypeptide(L)'
;MGRMALERGAARLIIWDINESNIELVKNELSGKGQVSGYRVDVSDRSVIEQAYATTVKECGPVDILIQCAGIVTSNATFDSLTPRDIERTMMINAVAPMNVAHVMLADMIKRDKGHICNIASAAGMLSMPKMSVYSASKWSVIGWSDSVRIELAKMKAKVRFTTVAPYFINTGMFD
;
A
#
# COMPACT_ATOMS: atom_id res chain seq x y z
N MET A 1 2.22 -7.11 10.21
CA MET A 1 1.34 -5.96 10.54
C MET A 1 -0.09 -6.42 10.81
N GLY A 2 -0.77 -7.15 9.93
CA GLY A 2 -2.15 -7.59 10.13
C GLY A 2 -2.38 -8.38 11.43
N ARG A 3 -1.51 -9.34 11.75
CA ARG A 3 -1.54 -10.07 13.03
C ARG A 3 -1.56 -9.12 14.23
N MET A 4 -0.63 -8.16 14.27
CA MET A 4 -0.54 -7.17 15.35
C MET A 4 -1.78 -6.27 15.42
N ALA A 5 -2.42 -5.96 14.29
CA ALA A 5 -3.65 -5.19 14.28
C ALA A 5 -4.79 -5.97 14.98
N LEU A 6 -4.97 -7.25 14.65
CA LEU A 6 -5.96 -8.13 15.31
C LEU A 6 -5.66 -8.27 16.81
N GLU A 7 -4.41 -8.53 17.17
CA GLU A 7 -3.97 -8.64 18.57
C GLU A 7 -4.18 -7.35 19.39
N ARG A 8 -4.25 -6.20 18.71
CA ARG A 8 -4.54 -4.89 19.31
C ARG A 8 -6.01 -4.47 19.20
N GLY A 9 -6.90 -5.39 18.82
CA GLY A 9 -8.34 -5.17 18.85
C GLY A 9 -8.94 -4.65 17.55
N ALA A 10 -8.26 -4.77 16.41
CA ALA A 10 -8.91 -4.55 15.14
C ALA A 10 -10.07 -5.54 14.96
N ALA A 11 -11.24 -5.04 14.65
CA ALA A 11 -12.44 -5.86 14.50
C ALA A 11 -12.33 -6.85 13.32
N ARG A 12 -11.63 -6.45 12.25
CA ARG A 12 -11.42 -7.25 11.05
C ARG A 12 -10.12 -6.87 10.35
N LEU A 13 -9.47 -7.85 9.76
CA LEU A 13 -8.38 -7.68 8.80
C LEU A 13 -8.90 -7.97 7.39
N ILE A 14 -8.63 -7.08 6.45
CA ILE A 14 -8.94 -7.26 5.04
C ILE A 14 -7.61 -7.31 4.28
N ILE A 15 -7.43 -8.32 3.46
CA ILE A 15 -6.20 -8.56 2.70
C ILE A 15 -6.52 -8.39 1.22
N TRP A 16 -5.78 -7.52 0.56
CA TRP A 16 -5.74 -7.40 -0.89
C TRP A 16 -4.35 -7.83 -1.38
N ASP A 17 -4.31 -8.84 -2.21
CA ASP A 17 -3.09 -9.33 -2.82
C ASP A 17 -3.40 -9.84 -4.24
N ILE A 18 -2.42 -9.82 -5.12
CA ILE A 18 -2.55 -10.40 -6.46
C ILE A 18 -2.45 -11.94 -6.42
N ASN A 19 -1.81 -12.47 -5.38
CA ASN A 19 -1.57 -13.90 -5.19
C ASN A 19 -2.61 -14.50 -4.24
N GLU A 20 -3.53 -15.26 -4.80
CA GLU A 20 -4.61 -15.93 -4.09
C GLU A 20 -4.10 -16.96 -3.04
N SER A 21 -3.01 -17.66 -3.36
CA SER A 21 -2.41 -18.62 -2.42
C SER A 21 -1.86 -17.93 -1.16
N ASN A 22 -1.26 -16.74 -1.30
CA ASN A 22 -0.81 -15.95 -0.17
C ASN A 22 -1.99 -15.48 0.69
N ILE A 23 -3.10 -15.11 0.07
CA ILE A 23 -4.32 -14.70 0.78
C ILE A 23 -4.81 -15.86 1.65
N GLU A 24 -4.98 -17.05 1.07
CA GLU A 24 -5.47 -18.22 1.80
C GLU A 24 -4.50 -18.66 2.91
N LEU A 25 -3.21 -18.61 2.66
CA LEU A 25 -2.19 -18.91 3.68
C LEU A 25 -2.34 -17.98 4.89
N VAL A 26 -2.44 -16.67 4.67
CA VAL A 26 -2.56 -15.70 5.77
C VAL A 26 -3.93 -15.80 6.46
N LYS A 27 -5.02 -16.08 5.73
CA LYS A 27 -6.35 -16.34 6.33
C LYS A 27 -6.29 -17.54 7.29
N ASN A 28 -5.67 -18.65 6.86
CA ASN A 28 -5.51 -19.84 7.69
C ASN A 28 -4.63 -19.57 8.91
N GLU A 29 -3.50 -18.88 8.75
CA GLU A 29 -2.59 -18.51 9.84
C GLU A 29 -3.26 -17.64 10.91
N LEU A 30 -4.20 -16.77 10.52
CA LEU A 30 -4.84 -15.81 11.40
C LEU A 30 -6.27 -16.19 11.81
N SER A 31 -6.77 -17.35 11.40
CA SER A 31 -8.17 -17.79 11.63
C SER A 31 -8.58 -17.80 13.10
N GLY A 32 -7.65 -18.07 14.02
CA GLY A 32 -7.90 -18.04 15.47
C GLY A 32 -7.72 -16.67 16.15
N LYS A 33 -7.35 -15.62 15.40
CA LYS A 33 -7.00 -14.31 15.96
C LYS A 33 -8.04 -13.21 15.72
N GLY A 34 -9.05 -13.47 14.86
CA GLY A 34 -10.10 -12.51 14.54
C GLY A 34 -10.70 -12.75 13.16
N GLN A 35 -11.55 -11.81 12.71
CA GLN A 35 -12.16 -11.90 11.39
C GLN A 35 -11.16 -11.50 10.32
N VAL A 36 -10.93 -12.38 9.34
CA VAL A 36 -10.02 -12.15 8.21
C VAL A 36 -10.76 -12.39 6.90
N SER A 37 -10.81 -11.37 6.04
CA SER A 37 -11.32 -11.44 4.68
C SER A 37 -10.20 -11.21 3.69
N GLY A 38 -10.24 -11.83 2.52
CA GLY A 38 -9.21 -11.66 1.51
C GLY A 38 -9.81 -11.59 0.11
N TYR A 39 -9.27 -10.73 -0.73
CA TYR A 39 -9.70 -10.53 -2.11
C TYR A 39 -8.48 -10.50 -3.03
N ARG A 40 -8.56 -11.19 -4.16
CA ARG A 40 -7.55 -11.07 -5.20
C ARG A 40 -7.70 -9.73 -5.90
N VAL A 41 -6.70 -8.87 -5.76
CA VAL A 41 -6.71 -7.51 -6.31
C VAL A 41 -5.39 -7.22 -7.01
N ASP A 42 -5.44 -6.92 -8.29
CA ASP A 42 -4.32 -6.32 -9.01
C ASP A 42 -4.39 -4.80 -8.85
N VAL A 43 -3.51 -4.25 -8.03
CA VAL A 43 -3.46 -2.81 -7.75
C VAL A 43 -2.93 -1.97 -8.93
N SER A 44 -2.46 -2.60 -10.00
CA SER A 44 -2.10 -1.88 -11.23
C SER A 44 -3.31 -1.49 -12.08
N ASP A 45 -4.47 -2.11 -11.84
CA ASP A 45 -5.71 -1.83 -12.54
C ASP A 45 -6.67 -1.05 -11.64
N ARG A 46 -6.94 0.19 -12.03
CA ARG A 46 -7.83 1.08 -11.28
C ARG A 46 -9.26 0.55 -11.19
N SER A 47 -9.76 -0.08 -12.24
CA SER A 47 -11.13 -0.63 -12.25
C SER A 47 -11.27 -1.77 -11.25
N VAL A 48 -10.24 -2.60 -11.13
CA VAL A 48 -10.17 -3.68 -10.13
C VAL A 48 -10.14 -3.11 -8.71
N ILE A 49 -9.37 -2.03 -8.48
CA ILE A 49 -9.34 -1.34 -7.17
C ILE A 49 -10.74 -0.83 -6.79
N GLU A 50 -11.44 -0.16 -7.71
CA GLU A 50 -12.78 0.41 -7.46
C GLU A 50 -13.81 -0.69 -7.14
N GLN A 51 -13.80 -1.78 -7.90
CA GLN A 51 -14.68 -2.94 -7.66
C GLN A 51 -14.35 -3.64 -6.33
N ALA A 52 -13.08 -3.85 -6.04
CA ALA A 52 -12.63 -4.46 -4.80
C ALA A 52 -13.02 -3.61 -3.58
N TYR A 53 -12.92 -2.29 -3.68
CA TYR A 53 -13.33 -1.40 -2.60
C TYR A 53 -14.86 -1.44 -2.37
N ALA A 54 -15.64 -1.39 -3.44
CA ALA A 54 -17.10 -1.50 -3.35
C ALA A 54 -17.51 -2.82 -2.69
N THR A 55 -16.90 -3.94 -3.09
CA THR A 55 -17.12 -5.26 -2.49
C THR A 55 -16.70 -5.27 -1.01
N THR A 56 -15.53 -4.74 -0.70
CA THR A 56 -15.01 -4.63 0.67
C THR A 56 -15.97 -3.87 1.57
N VAL A 57 -16.46 -2.71 1.13
CA VAL A 57 -17.39 -1.90 1.94
C VAL A 57 -18.74 -2.62 2.12
N LYS A 58 -19.25 -3.26 1.07
CA LYS A 58 -20.51 -4.01 1.12
C LYS A 58 -20.45 -5.19 2.10
N GLU A 59 -19.34 -5.94 2.11
CA GLU A 59 -19.24 -7.19 2.88
C GLU A 59 -18.65 -6.99 4.27
N CYS A 60 -17.75 -6.02 4.41
CA CYS A 60 -16.93 -5.83 5.61
C CYS A 60 -17.20 -4.51 6.35
N GLY A 61 -17.91 -3.58 5.71
CA GLY A 61 -18.08 -2.23 6.23
C GLY A 61 -16.95 -1.28 5.85
N PRO A 62 -16.98 -0.04 6.35
CA PRO A 62 -16.01 0.98 5.99
C PRO A 62 -14.60 0.65 6.48
N VAL A 63 -13.60 1.03 5.69
CA VAL A 63 -12.18 0.85 6.04
C VAL A 63 -11.72 2.03 6.90
N ASP A 64 -11.26 1.75 8.11
CA ASP A 64 -10.73 2.77 9.01
C ASP A 64 -9.20 2.93 8.90
N ILE A 65 -8.48 1.85 8.56
CA ILE A 65 -7.03 1.85 8.43
C ILE A 65 -6.66 1.17 7.12
N LEU A 66 -5.93 1.88 6.27
CA LEU A 66 -5.31 1.35 5.06
C LEU A 66 -3.80 1.26 5.26
N ILE A 67 -3.23 0.07 5.07
CA ILE A 67 -1.77 -0.12 5.08
C ILE A 67 -1.35 -0.59 3.69
N GLN A 68 -0.57 0.21 2.99
CA GLN A 68 -0.14 -0.03 1.63
C GLN A 68 1.26 -0.64 1.61
N CYS A 69 1.32 -1.95 1.40
CA CYS A 69 2.56 -2.73 1.40
C CYS A 69 2.94 -3.25 0.00
N ALA A 70 2.03 -3.19 -0.95
CA ALA A 70 2.30 -3.64 -2.31
C ALA A 70 3.51 -2.89 -2.90
N GLY A 71 4.44 -3.63 -3.46
CA GLY A 71 5.63 -3.06 -4.06
C GLY A 71 6.52 -4.14 -4.66
N ILE A 72 7.29 -3.76 -5.65
CA ILE A 72 8.19 -4.64 -6.38
C ILE A 72 9.56 -3.99 -6.58
N VAL A 73 10.56 -4.83 -6.79
CA VAL A 73 11.84 -4.49 -7.42
C VAL A 73 11.92 -5.32 -8.69
N THR A 74 11.87 -4.70 -9.85
CA THR A 74 11.87 -5.43 -11.13
C THR A 74 13.27 -5.81 -11.57
N SER A 75 14.28 -5.03 -11.17
CA SER A 75 15.67 -5.28 -11.54
C SER A 75 16.62 -4.58 -10.58
N ASN A 76 17.73 -5.22 -10.29
CA ASN A 76 18.89 -4.65 -9.58
C ASN A 76 20.05 -4.41 -10.56
N ALA A 77 19.84 -3.52 -11.53
CA ALA A 77 20.75 -3.24 -12.63
C ALA A 77 21.00 -1.74 -12.80
N THR A 78 22.05 -1.37 -13.54
CA THR A 78 22.31 0.03 -13.90
C THR A 78 21.20 0.57 -14.82
N PHE A 79 20.97 1.86 -14.77
CA PHE A 79 19.81 2.48 -15.44
C PHE A 79 19.80 2.24 -16.95
N ASP A 80 20.93 2.25 -17.60
CA ASP A 80 21.11 1.98 -19.03
C ASP A 80 20.72 0.54 -19.44
N SER A 81 20.74 -0.39 -18.49
CA SER A 81 20.37 -1.80 -18.71
C SER A 81 18.90 -2.11 -18.44
N LEU A 82 18.13 -1.16 -17.90
CA LEU A 82 16.72 -1.35 -17.61
C LEU A 82 15.90 -1.33 -18.91
N THR A 83 14.90 -2.20 -18.99
CA THR A 83 13.92 -2.12 -20.07
C THR A 83 12.85 -1.06 -19.77
N PRO A 84 12.20 -0.48 -20.79
CA PRO A 84 11.04 0.39 -20.56
C PRO A 84 9.97 -0.26 -19.69
N ARG A 85 9.74 -1.55 -19.85
CA ARG A 85 8.79 -2.33 -19.03
C ARG A 85 9.17 -2.38 -17.55
N ASP A 86 10.46 -2.47 -17.22
CA ASP A 86 10.92 -2.44 -15.83
C ASP A 86 10.61 -1.07 -15.18
N ILE A 87 10.84 0.01 -15.94
CA ILE A 87 10.57 1.37 -15.50
C ILE A 87 9.07 1.56 -15.26
N GLU A 88 8.26 1.28 -16.28
CA GLU A 88 6.81 1.46 -16.22
C GLU A 88 6.17 0.63 -15.10
N ARG A 89 6.55 -0.64 -15.02
CA ARG A 89 5.98 -1.57 -14.02
C ARG A 89 6.36 -1.17 -12.60
N THR A 90 7.63 -0.77 -12.37
CA THR A 90 8.06 -0.30 -11.05
C THR A 90 7.31 0.96 -10.63
N MET A 91 7.19 1.95 -11.51
CA MET A 91 6.47 3.18 -11.22
C MET A 91 4.98 2.93 -11.01
N MET A 92 4.37 2.07 -11.85
CA MET A 92 2.95 1.74 -11.73
C MET A 92 2.64 1.12 -10.37
N ILE A 93 3.36 0.08 -9.97
CA ILE A 93 3.06 -0.66 -8.73
C ILE A 93 3.49 0.11 -7.48
N ASN A 94 4.67 0.74 -7.51
CA ASN A 94 5.22 1.35 -6.30
C ASN A 94 4.74 2.78 -6.05
N ALA A 95 4.34 3.52 -7.10
CA ALA A 95 3.97 4.93 -6.99
C ALA A 95 2.51 5.19 -7.36
N VAL A 96 2.07 4.80 -8.56
CA VAL A 96 0.73 5.11 -9.07
C VAL A 96 -0.35 4.30 -8.34
N ALA A 97 -0.12 3.00 -8.13
CA ALA A 97 -1.07 2.12 -7.47
C ALA A 97 -1.44 2.58 -6.04
N PRO A 98 -0.48 2.90 -5.15
CA PRO A 98 -0.84 3.42 -3.82
C PRO A 98 -1.62 4.75 -3.88
N MET A 99 -1.35 5.62 -4.85
CA MET A 99 -2.15 6.84 -5.06
C MET A 99 -3.58 6.48 -5.45
N ASN A 100 -3.78 5.55 -6.38
CA ASN A 100 -5.11 5.10 -6.83
C ASN A 100 -5.91 4.45 -5.69
N VAL A 101 -5.29 3.55 -4.93
CA VAL A 101 -5.95 2.89 -3.79
C VAL A 101 -6.36 3.93 -2.72
N ALA A 102 -5.44 4.83 -2.37
CA ALA A 102 -5.76 5.89 -1.41
C ALA A 102 -6.86 6.81 -1.93
N HIS A 103 -6.83 7.20 -3.22
CA HIS A 103 -7.82 8.08 -3.83
C HIS A 103 -9.24 7.51 -3.74
N VAL A 104 -9.41 6.20 -3.95
CA VAL A 104 -10.71 5.53 -3.88
C VAL A 104 -11.25 5.51 -2.44
N MET A 105 -10.39 5.35 -1.44
CA MET A 105 -10.79 5.22 -0.03
C MET A 105 -10.89 6.56 0.70
N LEU A 106 -10.09 7.54 0.30
CA LEU A 106 -9.91 8.80 1.03
C LEU A 106 -11.20 9.63 1.11
N ALA A 107 -11.99 9.66 0.04
CA ALA A 107 -13.24 10.41 0.01
C ALA A 107 -14.23 9.96 1.10
N ASP A 108 -14.36 8.64 1.31
CA ASP A 108 -15.18 8.08 2.37
C ASP A 108 -14.61 8.35 3.76
N MET A 109 -13.29 8.24 3.92
CA MET A 109 -12.63 8.57 5.19
C MET A 109 -12.83 10.05 5.57
N ILE A 110 -12.72 10.97 4.61
CA ILE A 110 -12.98 12.40 4.83
C ILE A 110 -14.45 12.62 5.21
N LYS A 111 -15.39 12.01 4.49
CA LYS A 111 -16.83 12.12 4.79
C LYS A 111 -17.18 11.65 6.19
N ARG A 112 -16.54 10.59 6.67
CA ARG A 112 -16.70 10.05 8.04
C ARG A 112 -15.89 10.80 9.09
N ASP A 113 -15.01 11.71 8.66
CA ASP A 113 -14.01 12.40 9.50
C ASP A 113 -13.15 11.42 10.33
N LYS A 114 -12.87 10.25 9.76
CA LYS A 114 -12.17 9.14 10.41
C LYS A 114 -11.41 8.30 9.40
N GLY A 115 -10.12 8.14 9.58
CA GLY A 115 -9.30 7.27 8.73
C GLY A 115 -7.81 7.40 9.01
N HIS A 116 -7.06 6.37 8.63
CA HIS A 116 -5.61 6.41 8.69
C HIS A 116 -5.03 5.65 7.50
N ILE A 117 -4.23 6.32 6.67
CA ILE A 117 -3.51 5.72 5.56
C ILE A 117 -2.02 5.64 5.93
N CYS A 118 -1.48 4.43 5.89
CA CYS A 118 -0.08 4.14 6.17
C CYS A 118 0.59 3.62 4.91
N ASN A 119 1.54 4.38 4.38
CA ASN A 119 2.30 4.03 3.18
C ASN A 119 3.66 3.45 3.56
N ILE A 120 3.98 2.28 3.03
CA ILE A 120 5.31 1.67 3.20
C ILE A 120 6.19 2.13 2.04
N ALA A 121 6.96 3.18 2.31
CA ALA A 121 8.00 3.69 1.41
C ALA A 121 9.30 2.87 1.52
N SER A 122 10.43 3.52 1.63
CA SER A 122 11.75 2.92 1.85
C SER A 122 12.75 4.01 2.22
N ALA A 123 13.84 3.68 2.86
CA ALA A 123 15.01 4.56 2.99
C ALA A 123 15.55 4.97 1.59
N ALA A 124 15.38 4.14 0.57
CA ALA A 124 15.67 4.49 -0.82
C ALA A 124 14.81 5.64 -1.37
N GLY A 125 13.73 6.03 -0.67
CA GLY A 125 12.96 7.25 -0.94
C GLY A 125 13.56 8.52 -0.32
N MET A 126 14.69 8.43 0.37
CA MET A 126 15.42 9.55 0.98
C MET A 126 16.90 9.53 0.65
N LEU A 127 17.43 8.38 0.24
CA LEU A 127 18.82 8.17 -0.09
C LEU A 127 18.93 7.58 -1.49
N SER A 128 19.86 8.10 -2.29
CA SER A 128 20.15 7.55 -3.63
C SER A 128 20.97 6.27 -3.51
N MET A 129 20.59 5.25 -4.27
CA MET A 129 21.25 3.95 -4.27
C MET A 129 21.58 3.53 -5.72
N PRO A 130 22.83 3.14 -6.01
CA PRO A 130 23.18 2.61 -7.33
C PRO A 130 22.38 1.34 -7.63
N LYS A 131 22.08 1.10 -8.91
CA LYS A 131 21.29 -0.03 -9.42
C LYS A 131 19.82 -0.07 -8.95
N MET A 132 19.36 0.97 -8.25
CA MET A 132 17.99 1.11 -7.76
C MET A 132 17.32 2.41 -8.19
N SER A 133 17.74 3.01 -9.29
CA SER A 133 17.33 4.35 -9.71
C SER A 133 15.80 4.49 -9.81
N VAL A 134 15.11 3.59 -10.50
CA VAL A 134 13.66 3.64 -10.68
C VAL A 134 12.91 3.27 -9.39
N TYR A 135 13.42 2.27 -8.66
CA TYR A 135 12.86 1.94 -7.35
C TYR A 135 12.95 3.14 -6.38
N SER A 136 14.12 3.77 -6.29
CA SER A 136 14.31 4.98 -5.48
C SER A 136 13.36 6.08 -5.91
N ALA A 137 13.29 6.39 -7.21
CA ALA A 137 12.36 7.39 -7.75
C ALA A 137 10.91 7.11 -7.33
N SER A 138 10.47 5.84 -7.42
CA SER A 138 9.13 5.44 -7.00
C SER A 138 8.89 5.67 -5.50
N LYS A 139 9.88 5.39 -4.65
CA LYS A 139 9.76 5.57 -3.19
C LYS A 139 9.88 7.04 -2.76
N TRP A 140 10.66 7.86 -3.46
CA TRP A 140 10.64 9.33 -3.32
C TRP A 140 9.27 9.90 -3.67
N SER A 141 8.66 9.43 -4.76
CA SER A 141 7.31 9.81 -5.16
C SER A 141 6.28 9.55 -4.05
N VAL A 142 6.32 8.38 -3.42
CA VAL A 142 5.40 8.02 -2.32
C VAL A 142 5.57 8.97 -1.13
N ILE A 143 6.81 9.32 -0.76
CA ILE A 143 7.06 10.23 0.37
C ILE A 143 6.52 11.63 0.06
N GLY A 144 6.90 12.22 -1.08
CA GLY A 144 6.48 13.57 -1.45
C GLY A 144 4.96 13.70 -1.61
N TRP A 145 4.33 12.71 -2.26
CA TRP A 145 2.88 12.64 -2.38
C TRP A 145 2.19 12.54 -1.02
N SER A 146 2.65 11.62 -0.17
CA SER A 146 2.06 11.41 1.16
C SER A 146 2.11 12.67 2.02
N ASP A 147 3.23 13.38 2.00
CA ASP A 147 3.40 14.64 2.73
C ASP A 147 2.48 15.74 2.19
N SER A 148 2.34 15.84 0.86
CA SER A 148 1.44 16.81 0.25
C SER A 148 0.00 16.57 0.68
N VAL A 149 -0.49 15.32 0.59
CA VAL A 149 -1.86 14.98 1.03
C VAL A 149 -2.06 15.21 2.52
N ARG A 150 -1.07 14.90 3.35
CA ARG A 150 -1.11 15.19 4.80
C ARG A 150 -1.31 16.68 5.09
N ILE A 151 -0.64 17.56 4.33
CA ILE A 151 -0.79 19.02 4.46
C ILE A 151 -2.18 19.47 3.98
N GLU A 152 -2.67 18.90 2.88
CA GLU A 152 -4.02 19.19 2.37
C GLU A 152 -5.09 18.84 3.41
N LEU A 153 -5.03 17.64 3.99
CA LEU A 153 -5.95 17.20 5.03
C LEU A 153 -5.90 18.08 6.28
N ALA A 154 -4.70 18.53 6.67
CA ALA A 154 -4.54 19.48 7.78
C ALA A 154 -5.21 20.82 7.49
N LYS A 155 -5.07 21.36 6.26
CA LYS A 155 -5.75 22.59 5.84
C LYS A 155 -7.27 22.43 5.82
N MET A 156 -7.77 21.26 5.43
CA MET A 156 -9.19 20.90 5.46
C MET A 156 -9.71 20.65 6.88
N LYS A 157 -8.85 20.61 7.88
CA LYS A 157 -9.15 20.21 9.27
C LYS A 157 -9.76 18.83 9.40
N ALA A 158 -9.51 17.93 8.45
CA ALA A 158 -9.97 16.55 8.46
C ALA A 158 -9.18 15.72 9.48
N LYS A 159 -9.86 14.82 10.21
CA LYS A 159 -9.21 13.93 11.17
C LYS A 159 -8.61 12.67 10.56
N VAL A 160 -8.53 12.63 9.23
CA VAL A 160 -7.83 11.55 8.51
C VAL A 160 -6.32 11.76 8.62
N ARG A 161 -5.60 10.68 8.94
CA ARG A 161 -4.15 10.71 9.14
C ARG A 161 -3.42 10.04 7.98
N PHE A 162 -2.27 10.58 7.64
CA PHE A 162 -1.29 9.94 6.76
C PHE A 162 0.00 9.67 7.53
N THR A 163 0.52 8.46 7.39
CA THR A 163 1.82 8.05 7.91
C THR A 163 2.65 7.44 6.80
N THR A 164 3.89 7.84 6.67
CA THR A 164 4.85 7.20 5.78
C THR A 164 5.91 6.51 6.63
N VAL A 165 6.08 5.22 6.39
CA VAL A 165 7.12 4.41 7.01
C VAL A 165 8.22 4.17 5.97
N ALA A 166 9.44 4.54 6.30
CA ALA A 166 10.60 4.39 5.41
C ALA A 166 11.59 3.37 6.00
N PRO A 167 11.33 2.06 5.85
CA PRO A 167 12.22 1.04 6.38
C PRO A 167 13.58 1.09 5.68
N TYR A 168 14.61 0.74 6.42
CA TYR A 168 15.90 0.35 5.86
C TYR A 168 15.82 -1.11 5.38
N PHE A 169 16.91 -1.80 5.18
CA PHE A 169 16.87 -3.19 4.74
C PHE A 169 16.16 -4.09 5.76
N ILE A 170 15.09 -4.75 5.29
CA ILE A 170 14.39 -5.81 6.04
C ILE A 170 14.43 -7.05 5.16
N ASN A 171 14.88 -8.18 5.70
CA ASN A 171 14.90 -9.45 4.99
C ASN A 171 13.45 -9.96 4.83
N THR A 172 12.87 -9.72 3.67
CA THR A 172 11.48 -10.11 3.30
C THR A 172 11.45 -10.92 2.01
N GLY A 173 12.61 -11.29 1.45
CA GLY A 173 12.70 -11.95 0.15
C GLY A 173 12.51 -11.02 -1.07
N MET A 174 12.31 -9.72 -0.86
CA MET A 174 12.09 -8.75 -1.96
C MET A 174 13.38 -8.50 -2.78
N PHE A 175 14.54 -8.72 -2.19
CA PHE A 175 15.86 -8.43 -2.76
C PHE A 175 16.70 -9.69 -3.00
N ASP A 176 16.11 -10.88 -2.87
CA ASP A 176 16.76 -12.19 -3.11
C ASP A 176 16.81 -12.53 -4.59
#